data_e0ca78cd63c18588637a76e2c0ab5c61
#
_entry.id   e0ca78cd63c18588637a76e2c0ab5c61
#
_cell.length_a   1.000
_cell.length_b   1.000
_cell.length_c   1.000
_cell.angle_alpha   90.00
_cell.angle_beta   90.00
_cell.angle_gamma   90.00
#
_symmetry.space_group_name_H-M   'P 1'
#
loop_
_entity.id
_entity.type
_entity.pdbx_description
1 polymer ?
#
loop_
_entity_poly.entity_id
_entity_poly.type
_entity_poly.pdbx_seq_one_letter_code
_entity_poly.pdbx_strand_id
1 'polypeptide(L)'
;MAYVEAGQGDPIVLLHGNPTSSYLWRNVLPHLQPLGRCIAPDLIGMGDSDKLPHSGPGSYRFIEHRRYLDALLDALDVRERVTFVVHDWGSALGFDWANRHREAVKGIAYMEAIVRPQGWDHWDVMNMRPFLQALRSESGEKMVLQENFFIEKILPGAVLRTLTAEEMAAYRRPFPEPGEGRRPTLTWPREIPIEGEPTDVNAIVAVYAEWLATSDVPKLFIKAKPGALLGGGANLDTVRAWPAQTEVTVAGVHFVQEDSPDEIGRAIAGWMRALGPKSASESFLFSQGSS
;
A
#
# COMPACT_ATOMS: atom_id res chain seq x y z
N MET A 1 -11.94 -1.84 -12.54
CA MET A 1 -11.03 -2.53 -11.60
C MET A 1 -11.81 -3.64 -10.90
N ALA A 2 -11.19 -4.80 -10.72
CA ALA A 2 -11.72 -5.87 -9.86
C ALA A 2 -11.45 -5.56 -8.39
N TYR A 3 -12.22 -6.16 -7.49
CA TYR A 3 -12.01 -6.07 -6.04
C TYR A 3 -12.66 -7.27 -5.33
N VAL A 4 -12.14 -7.57 -4.16
CA VAL A 4 -12.75 -8.51 -3.20
C VAL A 4 -13.49 -7.69 -2.15
N GLU A 5 -14.72 -8.08 -1.83
CA GLU A 5 -15.52 -7.44 -0.80
C GLU A 5 -16.02 -8.47 0.22
N ALA A 6 -15.94 -8.13 1.52
CA ALA A 6 -16.43 -8.97 2.60
C ALA A 6 -16.79 -8.13 3.83
N GLY A 7 -17.79 -8.59 4.60
CA GLY A 7 -18.27 -7.88 5.80
C GLY A 7 -19.21 -6.73 5.48
N GLN A 8 -19.62 -5.98 6.50
CA GLN A 8 -20.55 -4.85 6.42
C GLN A 8 -20.19 -3.79 7.46
N GLY A 9 -20.57 -2.53 7.23
CA GLY A 9 -20.32 -1.41 8.13
C GLY A 9 -19.32 -0.39 7.56
N ASP A 10 -18.55 0.25 8.44
CA ASP A 10 -17.54 1.24 8.04
C ASP A 10 -16.53 0.64 7.05
N PRO A 11 -16.09 1.39 6.02
CA PRO A 11 -15.16 0.88 5.02
C PRO A 11 -13.77 0.57 5.61
N ILE A 12 -13.23 -0.60 5.25
CA ILE A 12 -11.85 -1.02 5.50
C ILE A 12 -11.23 -1.29 4.13
N VAL A 13 -10.39 -0.37 3.66
CA VAL A 13 -9.78 -0.44 2.32
C VAL A 13 -8.38 -1.02 2.42
N LEU A 14 -8.17 -2.19 1.79
CA LEU A 14 -6.90 -2.91 1.83
C LEU A 14 -6.18 -2.74 0.49
N LEU A 15 -5.09 -1.95 0.47
CA LEU A 15 -4.36 -1.63 -0.75
C LEU A 15 -3.02 -2.39 -0.81
N HIS A 16 -2.89 -3.21 -1.84
CA HIS A 16 -1.65 -3.91 -2.18
C HIS A 16 -0.70 -3.02 -3.00
N GLY A 17 0.50 -3.51 -3.25
CA GLY A 17 1.49 -2.87 -4.11
C GLY A 17 2.07 -3.81 -5.16
N ASN A 18 3.31 -3.55 -5.58
CA ASN A 18 4.00 -4.28 -6.63
C ASN A 18 4.68 -5.56 -6.09
N PRO A 19 4.57 -6.69 -6.72
CA PRO A 19 3.81 -7.06 -7.93
C PRO A 19 2.50 -7.81 -7.58
N THR A 20 1.91 -7.55 -6.43
CA THR A 20 0.84 -8.35 -5.84
C THR A 20 -0.57 -7.93 -6.32
N SER A 21 -1.59 -8.39 -5.61
CA SER A 21 -3.01 -8.11 -5.84
C SER A 21 -3.76 -8.22 -4.52
N SER A 22 -5.09 -8.16 -4.56
CA SER A 22 -5.96 -8.45 -3.41
C SER A 22 -5.65 -9.82 -2.76
N TYR A 23 -5.10 -10.75 -3.52
CA TYR A 23 -4.67 -12.07 -3.05
C TYR A 23 -3.70 -12.01 -1.86
N LEU A 24 -2.88 -10.96 -1.78
CA LEU A 24 -1.97 -10.72 -0.65
C LEU A 24 -2.72 -10.64 0.69
N TRP A 25 -3.95 -10.18 0.68
CA TRP A 25 -4.76 -9.96 1.86
C TRP A 25 -5.64 -11.16 2.26
N ARG A 26 -5.63 -12.27 1.48
CA ARG A 26 -6.53 -13.43 1.65
C ARG A 26 -6.59 -13.98 3.08
N ASN A 27 -5.46 -14.02 3.77
CA ASN A 27 -5.35 -14.55 5.14
C ASN A 27 -5.47 -13.47 6.23
N VAL A 28 -5.40 -12.18 5.88
CA VAL A 28 -5.63 -11.04 6.79
C VAL A 28 -7.11 -10.66 6.83
N LEU A 29 -7.77 -10.69 5.69
CA LEU A 29 -9.15 -10.26 5.49
C LEU A 29 -10.16 -10.96 6.42
N PRO A 30 -10.07 -12.27 6.71
CA PRO A 30 -10.99 -12.95 7.65
C PRO A 30 -11.00 -12.37 9.07
N HIS A 31 -9.90 -11.76 9.51
CA HIS A 31 -9.82 -11.11 10.82
C HIS A 31 -10.55 -9.75 10.85
N LEU A 32 -10.73 -9.10 9.71
CA LEU A 32 -11.24 -7.74 9.57
C LEU A 32 -12.71 -7.69 9.15
N GLN A 33 -13.19 -8.66 8.37
CA GLN A 33 -14.59 -8.72 7.91
C GLN A 33 -15.66 -8.65 9.01
N PRO A 34 -15.41 -9.09 10.28
CA PRO A 34 -16.38 -8.88 11.35
C PRO A 34 -16.44 -7.46 11.89
N LEU A 35 -15.52 -6.57 11.48
CA LEU A 35 -15.33 -5.21 12.00
C LEU A 35 -15.81 -4.12 11.05
N GLY A 36 -16.02 -4.43 9.79
CA GLY A 36 -16.43 -3.47 8.78
C GLY A 36 -16.56 -4.07 7.40
N ARG A 37 -16.84 -3.22 6.43
CA ARG A 37 -16.91 -3.55 5.01
C ARG A 37 -15.50 -3.54 4.42
N CYS A 38 -14.87 -4.70 4.34
CA CYS A 38 -13.57 -4.86 3.73
C CYS A 38 -13.66 -4.75 2.21
N ILE A 39 -12.83 -3.90 1.62
CA ILE A 39 -12.70 -3.70 0.18
C ILE A 39 -11.22 -3.82 -0.17
N ALA A 40 -10.86 -4.86 -0.90
CA ALA A 40 -9.49 -5.10 -1.37
C ALA A 40 -9.45 -5.04 -2.91
N PRO A 41 -9.16 -3.86 -3.48
CA PRO A 41 -9.04 -3.71 -4.93
C PRO A 41 -7.81 -4.42 -5.48
N ASP A 42 -7.94 -4.90 -6.71
CA ASP A 42 -6.80 -5.14 -7.59
C ASP A 42 -6.50 -3.86 -8.35
N LEU A 43 -5.29 -3.31 -8.20
CA LEU A 43 -4.88 -2.12 -8.92
C LEU A 43 -4.95 -2.34 -10.43
N ILE A 44 -5.22 -1.28 -11.21
CA ILE A 44 -5.37 -1.41 -12.65
C ILE A 44 -4.16 -2.12 -13.28
N GLY A 45 -4.41 -3.13 -14.12
CA GLY A 45 -3.39 -3.96 -14.73
C GLY A 45 -2.83 -5.07 -13.83
N MET A 46 -3.29 -5.22 -12.58
CA MET A 46 -2.84 -6.21 -11.61
C MET A 46 -4.01 -7.10 -11.15
N GLY A 47 -3.71 -8.27 -10.61
CA GLY A 47 -4.76 -9.21 -10.18
C GLY A 47 -5.76 -9.52 -11.29
N ASP A 48 -7.04 -9.40 -10.97
CA ASP A 48 -8.17 -9.62 -11.89
C ASP A 48 -8.67 -8.33 -12.56
N SER A 49 -7.99 -7.18 -12.30
CA SER A 49 -8.29 -5.92 -12.99
C SER A 49 -7.84 -5.95 -14.45
N ASP A 50 -8.60 -5.25 -15.29
CA ASP A 50 -8.30 -5.12 -16.71
C ASP A 50 -6.89 -4.55 -16.96
N LYS A 51 -6.27 -5.00 -18.03
CA LYS A 51 -5.08 -4.36 -18.59
C LYS A 51 -5.49 -3.13 -19.40
N LEU A 52 -4.65 -2.08 -19.34
CA LEU A 52 -4.87 -0.93 -20.20
C LEU A 52 -4.68 -1.29 -21.66
N PRO A 53 -5.62 -0.90 -22.54
CA PRO A 53 -5.41 -1.06 -23.97
C PRO A 53 -4.24 -0.17 -24.43
N HIS A 54 -3.38 -0.70 -25.31
CA HIS A 54 -2.26 0.06 -25.87
C HIS A 54 -1.28 0.60 -24.82
N SER A 55 -1.01 -0.19 -23.76
CA SER A 55 -0.02 0.19 -22.74
C SER A 55 1.39 0.28 -23.33
N GLY A 56 2.22 1.09 -22.70
CA GLY A 56 3.60 1.37 -23.07
C GLY A 56 4.37 2.05 -21.94
N PRO A 57 5.55 2.61 -22.19
CA PRO A 57 6.42 3.16 -21.16
C PRO A 57 5.80 4.25 -20.26
N GLY A 58 4.78 4.96 -20.75
CA GLY A 58 4.04 5.98 -19.99
C GLY A 58 2.78 5.49 -19.31
N SER A 59 2.46 4.19 -19.36
CA SER A 59 1.26 3.59 -18.77
C SER A 59 1.50 3.11 -17.33
N TYR A 60 0.42 3.00 -16.56
CA TYR A 60 0.43 2.53 -15.18
C TYR A 60 1.26 3.39 -14.22
N ARG A 61 1.34 4.70 -14.50
CA ARG A 61 1.96 5.65 -13.60
C ARG A 61 1.15 5.81 -12.30
N PHE A 62 1.77 6.30 -11.25
CA PHE A 62 1.09 6.55 -9.97
C PHE A 62 -0.21 7.36 -10.13
N ILE A 63 -0.16 8.44 -10.90
CA ILE A 63 -1.33 9.31 -11.15
C ILE A 63 -2.46 8.59 -11.89
N GLU A 64 -2.14 7.61 -12.72
CA GLU A 64 -3.12 6.78 -13.40
C GLU A 64 -3.78 5.78 -12.45
N HIS A 65 -3.00 5.07 -11.63
CA HIS A 65 -3.51 4.21 -10.57
C HIS A 65 -4.40 4.99 -9.60
N ARG A 66 -3.97 6.19 -9.18
CA ARG A 66 -4.75 7.08 -8.32
C ARG A 66 -6.12 7.38 -8.92
N ARG A 67 -6.18 7.77 -10.21
CA ARG A 67 -7.43 8.08 -10.89
C ARG A 67 -8.40 6.89 -10.91
N TYR A 68 -7.90 5.70 -11.19
CA TYR A 68 -8.73 4.48 -11.20
C TYR A 68 -9.19 4.10 -9.79
N LEU A 69 -8.32 4.24 -8.78
CA LEU A 69 -8.68 3.98 -7.40
C LEU A 69 -9.72 4.98 -6.88
N ASP A 70 -9.53 6.27 -7.12
CA ASP A 70 -10.49 7.32 -6.73
C ASP A 70 -11.87 7.02 -7.33
N ALA A 71 -11.94 6.72 -8.62
CA ALA A 71 -13.19 6.38 -9.29
C ALA A 71 -13.85 5.11 -8.73
N LEU A 72 -13.07 4.09 -8.34
CA LEU A 72 -13.60 2.89 -7.70
C LEU A 72 -14.17 3.20 -6.33
N LEU A 73 -13.42 3.92 -5.48
CA LEU A 73 -13.85 4.26 -4.12
C LEU A 73 -15.12 5.15 -4.15
N ASP A 74 -15.21 6.09 -5.09
CA ASP A 74 -16.41 6.89 -5.31
C ASP A 74 -17.61 6.02 -5.73
N ALA A 75 -17.42 5.11 -6.66
CA ALA A 75 -18.46 4.19 -7.13
C ALA A 75 -18.96 3.23 -6.03
N LEU A 76 -18.11 2.91 -5.06
CA LEU A 76 -18.43 2.07 -3.92
C LEU A 76 -18.92 2.86 -2.69
N ASP A 77 -19.12 4.18 -2.84
CA ASP A 77 -19.55 5.09 -1.78
C ASP A 77 -18.64 5.09 -0.54
N VAL A 78 -17.32 5.00 -0.76
CA VAL A 78 -16.29 5.06 0.28
C VAL A 78 -15.95 6.52 0.54
N ARG A 79 -16.68 7.17 1.48
CA ARG A 79 -16.62 8.63 1.68
C ARG A 79 -16.37 9.07 3.13
N GLU A 80 -16.62 8.21 4.09
CA GLU A 80 -16.49 8.54 5.50
C GLU A 80 -16.09 7.35 6.35
N ARG A 81 -15.49 7.60 7.49
CA ARG A 81 -15.08 6.60 8.48
C ARG A 81 -14.17 5.51 7.92
N VAL A 82 -13.36 5.85 6.91
CA VAL A 82 -12.50 4.91 6.18
C VAL A 82 -11.31 4.50 7.04
N THR A 83 -11.12 3.21 7.20
CA THR A 83 -9.87 2.64 7.72
C THR A 83 -9.05 2.10 6.56
N PHE A 84 -7.84 2.60 6.39
CA PHE A 84 -6.90 2.07 5.42
C PHE A 84 -6.01 1.00 6.03
N VAL A 85 -5.76 -0.08 5.26
CA VAL A 85 -4.76 -1.11 5.54
C VAL A 85 -3.86 -1.21 4.32
N VAL A 86 -2.63 -0.72 4.42
CA VAL A 86 -1.84 -0.42 3.22
C VAL A 86 -0.42 -0.99 3.27
N HIS A 87 0.07 -1.38 2.10
CA HIS A 87 1.38 -1.99 1.91
C HIS A 87 2.02 -1.48 0.61
N ASP A 88 3.35 -1.27 0.60
CA ASP A 88 4.13 -0.89 -0.58
C ASP A 88 3.51 0.30 -1.33
N TRP A 89 3.29 0.24 -2.64
CA TRP A 89 2.63 1.30 -3.41
C TRP A 89 1.18 1.56 -3.01
N GLY A 90 0.50 0.55 -2.47
CA GLY A 90 -0.82 0.76 -1.85
C GLY A 90 -0.76 1.74 -0.67
N SER A 91 0.39 1.85 0.01
CA SER A 91 0.58 2.86 1.06
C SER A 91 0.64 4.28 0.48
N ALA A 92 1.38 4.48 -0.61
CA ALA A 92 1.45 5.80 -1.24
C ALA A 92 0.07 6.25 -1.76
N LEU A 93 -0.70 5.34 -2.38
CA LEU A 93 -2.07 5.61 -2.82
C LEU A 93 -3.00 5.91 -1.65
N GLY A 94 -2.95 5.11 -0.58
CA GLY A 94 -3.78 5.29 0.61
C GLY A 94 -3.44 6.55 1.40
N PHE A 95 -2.15 6.87 1.55
CA PHE A 95 -1.70 8.11 2.21
C PHE A 95 -2.09 9.35 1.41
N ASP A 96 -1.96 9.33 0.07
CA ASP A 96 -2.40 10.43 -0.79
C ASP A 96 -3.91 10.62 -0.71
N TRP A 97 -4.69 9.53 -0.80
CA TRP A 97 -6.14 9.61 -0.65
C TRP A 97 -6.52 10.17 0.72
N ALA A 98 -5.94 9.64 1.78
CA ALA A 98 -6.20 10.06 3.16
C ALA A 98 -5.86 11.55 3.38
N ASN A 99 -4.74 12.02 2.83
CA ASN A 99 -4.35 13.43 2.89
C ASN A 99 -5.33 14.35 2.14
N ARG A 100 -5.89 13.92 1.01
CA ARG A 100 -6.91 14.68 0.25
C ARG A 100 -8.31 14.65 0.90
N HIS A 101 -8.59 13.65 1.75
CA HIS A 101 -9.91 13.41 2.37
C HIS A 101 -9.80 13.24 3.89
N ARG A 102 -9.08 14.13 4.56
CA ARG A 102 -8.66 14.00 5.98
C ARG A 102 -9.83 13.70 6.93
N GLU A 103 -10.97 14.37 6.71
CA GLU A 103 -12.16 14.21 7.55
C GLU A 103 -12.86 12.86 7.39
N ALA A 104 -12.62 12.19 6.26
CA ALA A 104 -13.18 10.88 5.97
C ALA A 104 -12.40 9.73 6.64
N VAL A 105 -11.18 9.97 7.11
CA VAL A 105 -10.28 8.93 7.61
C VAL A 105 -10.53 8.64 9.08
N LYS A 106 -10.82 7.36 9.40
CA LYS A 106 -10.93 6.86 10.76
C LYS A 106 -9.57 6.43 11.33
N GLY A 107 -8.70 5.87 10.50
CA GLY A 107 -7.36 5.46 10.89
C GLY A 107 -6.61 4.75 9.75
N ILE A 108 -5.31 4.56 9.94
CA ILE A 108 -4.43 3.96 8.92
C ILE A 108 -3.54 2.91 9.56
N ALA A 109 -3.68 1.64 9.14
CA ALA A 109 -2.72 0.58 9.42
C ALA A 109 -1.79 0.42 8.23
N TYR A 110 -0.48 0.40 8.45
CA TYR A 110 0.49 0.34 7.37
C TYR A 110 1.69 -0.54 7.70
N MET A 111 2.29 -1.09 6.67
CA MET A 111 3.47 -1.94 6.74
C MET A 111 4.30 -1.80 5.46
N GLU A 112 5.64 -1.87 5.57
CA GLU A 112 6.56 -1.81 4.44
C GLU A 112 6.18 -0.73 3.40
N ALA A 113 6.03 0.51 3.88
CA ALA A 113 5.36 1.62 3.20
C ALA A 113 6.34 2.62 2.57
N ILE A 114 5.86 3.37 1.57
CA ILE A 114 6.55 4.50 0.95
C ILE A 114 6.20 5.75 1.77
N VAL A 115 7.11 6.18 2.63
CA VAL A 115 6.82 7.15 3.70
C VAL A 115 7.35 8.55 3.44
N ARG A 116 8.29 8.71 2.51
CA ARG A 116 8.89 9.99 2.12
C ARG A 116 9.66 9.86 0.80
N PRO A 117 9.96 10.97 0.11
CA PRO A 117 10.95 10.98 -0.96
C PRO A 117 12.34 10.58 -0.45
N GLN A 118 13.17 10.04 -1.32
CA GLN A 118 14.46 9.47 -0.93
C GLN A 118 15.58 9.94 -1.87
N GLY A 119 16.82 9.92 -1.37
CA GLY A 119 18.02 10.04 -2.18
C GLY A 119 18.59 8.66 -2.53
N TRP A 120 19.58 8.62 -3.42
CA TRP A 120 20.29 7.38 -3.73
C TRP A 120 21.06 6.80 -2.55
N ASP A 121 21.51 7.62 -1.60
CA ASP A 121 22.15 7.20 -0.35
C ASP A 121 21.31 6.19 0.45
N HIS A 122 20.00 6.38 0.51
CA HIS A 122 19.10 5.41 1.13
C HIS A 122 19.21 4.02 0.48
N TRP A 123 19.21 3.98 -0.84
CA TRP A 123 19.27 2.75 -1.61
C TRP A 123 20.66 2.11 -1.64
N ASP A 124 21.70 2.91 -1.42
CA ASP A 124 23.09 2.43 -1.23
C ASP A 124 23.22 1.62 0.05
N VAL A 125 22.66 2.11 1.15
CA VAL A 125 22.66 1.39 2.44
C VAL A 125 21.98 0.02 2.32
N MET A 126 20.96 -0.08 1.49
CA MET A 126 20.24 -1.32 1.22
C MET A 126 20.88 -2.19 0.12
N ASN A 127 21.98 -1.75 -0.50
CA ASN A 127 22.59 -2.36 -1.68
C ASN A 127 21.61 -2.50 -2.87
N MET A 128 20.61 -1.64 -2.96
CA MET A 128 19.54 -1.71 -3.97
C MET A 128 19.75 -0.74 -5.14
N ARG A 129 20.69 0.22 -5.05
CA ARG A 129 20.93 1.19 -6.13
C ARG A 129 21.17 0.53 -7.48
N PRO A 130 22.08 -0.45 -7.64
CA PRO A 130 22.33 -1.06 -8.95
C PRO A 130 21.08 -1.71 -9.55
N PHE A 131 20.27 -2.35 -8.69
CA PHE A 131 19.01 -2.98 -9.12
C PHE A 131 17.98 -1.93 -9.59
N LEU A 132 17.78 -0.85 -8.82
CA LEU A 132 16.85 0.22 -9.20
C LEU A 132 17.30 0.99 -10.45
N GLN A 133 18.62 1.17 -10.63
CA GLN A 133 19.16 1.75 -11.86
C GLN A 133 18.92 0.84 -13.06
N ALA A 134 19.11 -0.48 -12.90
CA ALA A 134 18.82 -1.45 -13.96
C ALA A 134 17.33 -1.42 -14.36
N LEU A 135 16.40 -1.35 -13.39
CA LEU A 135 14.97 -1.24 -13.66
C LEU A 135 14.59 0.06 -14.41
N ARG A 136 15.34 1.14 -14.20
CA ARG A 136 15.15 2.44 -14.86
C ARG A 136 15.82 2.56 -16.23
N SER A 137 16.61 1.55 -16.62
CA SER A 137 17.26 1.45 -17.92
C SER A 137 16.51 0.52 -18.87
N GLU A 138 17.06 0.30 -20.07
CA GLU A 138 16.56 -0.71 -21.03
C GLU A 138 16.62 -2.14 -20.48
N SER A 139 17.57 -2.41 -19.58
CA SER A 139 17.65 -3.72 -18.92
C SER A 139 16.39 -4.07 -18.16
N GLY A 140 15.69 -3.07 -17.59
CA GLY A 140 14.42 -3.27 -16.90
C GLY A 140 13.32 -3.81 -17.79
N GLU A 141 13.27 -3.41 -19.07
CA GLU A 141 12.31 -3.95 -20.04
C GLU A 141 12.49 -5.48 -20.21
N LYS A 142 13.74 -5.92 -20.36
CA LYS A 142 14.05 -7.36 -20.47
C LYS A 142 13.73 -8.10 -19.17
N MET A 143 14.25 -7.62 -18.05
CA MET A 143 14.09 -8.28 -16.75
C MET A 143 12.61 -8.45 -16.39
N VAL A 144 11.81 -7.41 -16.57
CA VAL A 144 10.43 -7.43 -16.08
C VAL A 144 9.47 -7.93 -17.15
N LEU A 145 9.51 -7.37 -18.36
CA LEU A 145 8.52 -7.72 -19.37
C LEU A 145 8.79 -9.12 -19.98
N GLN A 146 10.06 -9.52 -20.13
CA GLN A 146 10.38 -10.83 -20.70
C GLN A 146 10.53 -11.91 -19.63
N GLU A 147 11.25 -11.63 -18.54
CA GLU A 147 11.65 -12.63 -17.55
C GLU A 147 10.72 -12.66 -16.32
N ASN A 148 9.72 -11.76 -16.22
CA ASN A 148 8.78 -11.65 -15.09
C ASN A 148 9.48 -11.53 -13.72
N PHE A 149 10.56 -10.77 -13.67
CA PHE A 149 11.54 -10.78 -12.58
C PHE A 149 10.92 -10.52 -11.21
N PHE A 150 9.91 -9.62 -11.11
CA PHE A 150 9.26 -9.34 -9.83
C PHE A 150 8.52 -10.55 -9.26
N ILE A 151 7.81 -11.30 -10.10
CA ILE A 151 7.09 -12.51 -9.68
C ILE A 151 8.07 -13.67 -9.43
N GLU A 152 9.06 -13.84 -10.29
CA GLU A 152 9.92 -15.04 -10.24
C GLU A 152 11.09 -14.92 -9.28
N LYS A 153 11.51 -13.69 -8.92
CA LYS A 153 12.69 -13.47 -8.09
C LYS A 153 12.42 -12.59 -6.87
N ILE A 154 11.80 -11.42 -7.04
CA ILE A 154 11.62 -10.47 -5.94
C ILE A 154 10.58 -10.99 -4.94
N LEU A 155 9.42 -11.41 -5.39
CA LEU A 155 8.36 -11.90 -4.51
C LEU A 155 8.84 -13.07 -3.64
N PRO A 156 9.33 -14.19 -4.17
CA PRO A 156 9.79 -15.31 -3.33
C PRO A 156 11.05 -15.00 -2.51
N GLY A 157 11.87 -14.03 -2.95
CA GLY A 157 13.06 -13.60 -2.23
C GLY A 157 12.81 -12.62 -1.09
N ALA A 158 11.59 -12.08 -0.98
CA ALA A 158 11.21 -11.07 0.00
C ALA A 158 10.14 -11.57 1.00
N VAL A 159 10.09 -12.87 1.22
CA VAL A 159 9.36 -13.56 2.29
C VAL A 159 10.29 -14.48 3.05
N LEU A 160 9.98 -14.80 4.31
CA LEU A 160 10.78 -15.72 5.14
C LEU A 160 10.48 -17.19 4.81
N ARG A 161 9.20 -17.49 4.54
CA ARG A 161 8.76 -18.83 4.21
C ARG A 161 8.91 -19.12 2.70
N THR A 162 8.84 -20.36 2.32
CA THR A 162 8.70 -20.74 0.90
C THR A 162 7.22 -20.66 0.51
N LEU A 163 6.92 -19.91 -0.55
CA LEU A 163 5.59 -19.90 -1.16
C LEU A 163 5.31 -21.24 -1.83
N THR A 164 4.09 -21.75 -1.70
CA THR A 164 3.69 -23.01 -2.36
C THR A 164 3.56 -22.83 -3.88
N ALA A 165 3.47 -23.94 -4.61
CA ALA A 165 3.26 -23.91 -6.06
C ALA A 165 1.93 -23.21 -6.42
N GLU A 166 0.88 -23.41 -5.63
CA GLU A 166 -0.45 -22.81 -5.81
C GLU A 166 -0.40 -21.30 -5.57
N GLU A 167 0.30 -20.86 -4.50
CA GLU A 167 0.49 -19.43 -4.20
C GLU A 167 1.27 -18.74 -5.32
N MET A 168 2.37 -19.33 -5.77
CA MET A 168 3.13 -18.81 -6.91
C MET A 168 2.31 -18.79 -8.19
N ALA A 169 1.46 -19.80 -8.44
CA ALA A 169 0.56 -19.80 -9.59
C ALA A 169 -0.47 -18.66 -9.52
N ALA A 170 -1.01 -18.37 -8.33
CA ALA A 170 -1.92 -17.24 -8.11
C ALA A 170 -1.24 -15.90 -8.43
N TYR A 171 -0.01 -15.69 -7.99
CA TYR A 171 0.75 -14.47 -8.29
C TYR A 171 1.19 -14.35 -9.76
N ARG A 172 1.45 -15.49 -10.45
CA ARG A 172 1.78 -15.50 -11.89
C ARG A 172 0.58 -15.22 -12.78
N ARG A 173 -0.62 -15.60 -12.35
CA ARG A 173 -1.85 -15.57 -13.15
C ARG A 173 -2.12 -14.23 -13.84
N PRO A 174 -1.89 -13.04 -13.22
CA PRO A 174 -2.08 -11.76 -13.89
C PRO A 174 -1.05 -11.43 -14.98
N PHE A 175 0.07 -12.17 -15.03
CA PHE A 175 1.25 -11.85 -15.85
C PHE A 175 1.76 -13.06 -16.65
N PRO A 176 0.88 -13.82 -17.36
CA PRO A 176 1.26 -15.10 -17.94
C PRO A 176 2.24 -14.92 -19.11
N GLU A 177 1.96 -13.99 -20.01
CA GLU A 177 2.71 -13.81 -21.24
C GLU A 177 3.76 -12.71 -21.12
N PRO A 178 4.94 -12.88 -21.75
CA PRO A 178 5.91 -11.80 -21.90
C PRO A 178 5.33 -10.58 -22.62
N GLY A 179 5.78 -9.38 -22.25
CA GLY A 179 5.43 -8.14 -22.91
C GLY A 179 4.61 -7.19 -22.05
N GLU A 180 3.81 -6.34 -22.70
CA GLU A 180 3.13 -5.20 -22.10
C GLU A 180 2.13 -5.57 -20.99
N GLY A 181 1.61 -6.79 -20.96
CA GLY A 181 0.80 -7.28 -19.85
C GLY A 181 1.50 -7.23 -18.48
N ARG A 182 2.84 -7.19 -18.46
CA ARG A 182 3.69 -7.06 -17.28
C ARG A 182 4.13 -5.62 -16.99
N ARG A 183 3.74 -4.64 -17.81
CA ARG A 183 4.12 -3.23 -17.68
C ARG A 183 3.84 -2.62 -16.30
N PRO A 184 2.72 -2.92 -15.60
CA PRO A 184 2.48 -2.37 -14.26
C PRO A 184 3.64 -2.67 -13.30
N THR A 185 4.19 -3.89 -13.33
CA THR A 185 5.26 -4.31 -12.43
C THR A 185 6.62 -3.65 -12.75
N LEU A 186 6.79 -3.10 -13.94
CA LEU A 186 7.97 -2.31 -14.31
C LEU A 186 7.78 -0.82 -14.04
N THR A 187 6.58 -0.29 -14.26
CA THR A 187 6.33 1.14 -14.04
C THR A 187 6.44 1.49 -12.56
N TRP A 188 5.92 0.67 -11.66
CA TRP A 188 5.97 0.93 -10.23
C TRP A 188 7.38 1.26 -9.68
N PRO A 189 8.43 0.46 -9.91
CA PRO A 189 9.76 0.81 -9.42
C PRO A 189 10.37 2.05 -10.10
N ARG A 190 9.90 2.40 -11.31
CA ARG A 190 10.29 3.62 -12.02
C ARG A 190 9.65 4.88 -11.42
N GLU A 191 8.52 4.72 -10.74
CA GLU A 191 7.80 5.81 -10.07
C GLU A 191 8.31 6.09 -8.63
N ILE A 192 9.22 5.27 -8.06
CA ILE A 192 9.81 5.56 -6.74
C ILE A 192 10.50 6.93 -6.80
N PRO A 193 10.12 7.91 -5.92
CA PRO A 193 10.68 9.25 -5.97
C PRO A 193 12.10 9.25 -5.41
N ILE A 194 13.09 9.28 -6.30
CA ILE A 194 14.52 9.31 -5.97
C ILE A 194 15.13 10.57 -6.56
N GLU A 195 15.82 11.37 -5.75
CA GLU A 195 16.44 12.65 -6.15
C GLU A 195 15.43 13.61 -6.81
N GLY A 196 14.19 13.61 -6.36
CA GLY A 196 13.13 14.47 -6.88
C GLY A 196 12.41 13.97 -8.13
N GLU A 197 12.77 12.81 -8.65
CA GLU A 197 12.17 12.25 -9.88
C GLU A 197 11.48 10.91 -9.63
N PRO A 198 10.30 10.67 -10.24
CA PRO A 198 9.49 11.59 -11.05
C PRO A 198 8.97 12.78 -10.23
N THR A 199 9.05 13.98 -10.80
CA THR A 199 8.73 15.23 -10.08
C THR A 199 7.31 15.28 -9.51
N ASP A 200 6.33 14.81 -10.27
CA ASP A 200 4.92 14.77 -9.85
C ASP A 200 4.68 13.78 -8.69
N VAL A 201 5.26 12.59 -8.75
CA VAL A 201 5.17 11.60 -7.66
C VAL A 201 5.94 12.07 -6.44
N ASN A 202 7.13 12.65 -6.64
CA ASN A 202 7.92 13.23 -5.57
C ASN A 202 7.14 14.31 -4.80
N ALA A 203 6.45 15.20 -5.50
CA ALA A 203 5.62 16.24 -4.90
C ALA A 203 4.46 15.63 -4.08
N ILE A 204 3.77 14.62 -4.62
CA ILE A 204 2.67 13.93 -3.93
C ILE A 204 3.18 13.26 -2.65
N VAL A 205 4.29 12.53 -2.74
CA VAL A 205 4.90 11.84 -1.59
C VAL A 205 5.36 12.82 -0.52
N ALA A 206 5.96 13.94 -0.90
CA ALA A 206 6.36 14.99 0.04
C ALA A 206 5.17 15.58 0.80
N VAL A 207 4.07 15.87 0.10
CA VAL A 207 2.86 16.48 0.69
C VAL A 207 2.19 15.56 1.71
N TYR A 208 1.99 14.27 1.39
CA TYR A 208 1.40 13.38 2.38
C TYR A 208 2.37 13.04 3.53
N ALA A 209 3.67 13.03 3.28
CA ALA A 209 4.68 12.82 4.33
C ALA A 209 4.65 13.96 5.37
N GLU A 210 4.54 15.21 4.92
CA GLU A 210 4.36 16.38 5.79
C GLU A 210 3.08 16.28 6.64
N TRP A 211 1.97 15.90 6.00
CA TRP A 211 0.71 15.72 6.71
C TRP A 211 0.79 14.59 7.77
N LEU A 212 1.34 13.43 7.42
CA LEU A 212 1.48 12.30 8.34
C LEU A 212 2.38 12.63 9.53
N ALA A 213 3.40 13.47 9.34
CA ALA A 213 4.30 13.90 10.40
C ALA A 213 3.62 14.78 11.48
N THR A 214 2.49 15.39 11.16
CA THR A 214 1.77 16.31 12.07
C THR A 214 0.34 15.90 12.36
N SER A 215 -0.18 14.86 11.69
CA SER A 215 -1.58 14.45 11.77
C SER A 215 -1.86 13.59 13.00
N ASP A 216 -2.93 13.91 13.72
CA ASP A 216 -3.46 13.11 14.83
C ASP A 216 -4.36 11.94 14.37
N VAL A 217 -4.46 11.68 13.05
CA VAL A 217 -5.16 10.48 12.57
C VAL A 217 -4.52 9.24 13.22
N PRO A 218 -5.30 8.35 13.83
CA PRO A 218 -4.76 7.15 14.47
C PRO A 218 -4.01 6.28 13.47
N LYS A 219 -2.81 5.85 13.85
CA LYS A 219 -1.94 5.00 13.00
C LYS A 219 -1.58 3.72 13.72
N LEU A 220 -1.57 2.62 12.99
CA LEU A 220 -0.97 1.35 13.41
C LEU A 220 0.20 1.05 12.48
N PHE A 221 1.40 1.11 13.01
CA PHE A 221 2.61 0.68 12.32
C PHE A 221 2.85 -0.80 12.60
N ILE A 222 2.75 -1.63 11.58
CA ILE A 222 3.12 -3.05 11.63
C ILE A 222 4.54 -3.18 11.11
N LYS A 223 5.49 -3.26 12.04
CA LYS A 223 6.91 -3.36 11.75
C LYS A 223 7.27 -4.79 11.40
N ALA A 224 7.73 -5.01 10.19
CA ALA A 224 8.32 -6.28 9.79
C ALA A 224 9.73 -6.45 10.40
N LYS A 225 10.09 -7.68 10.80
CA LYS A 225 11.43 -8.04 11.27
C LYS A 225 11.92 -9.31 10.55
N PRO A 226 12.99 -9.23 9.75
CA PRO A 226 13.93 -8.11 9.59
C PRO A 226 13.34 -6.89 8.86
N GLY A 227 12.29 -7.06 8.03
CA GLY A 227 11.75 -5.99 7.21
C GLY A 227 12.63 -5.67 6.00
N ALA A 228 12.17 -4.74 5.18
CA ALA A 228 12.88 -4.19 4.03
C ALA A 228 12.81 -2.66 4.04
N LEU A 229 11.73 -2.03 3.55
CA LEU A 229 11.63 -0.57 3.44
C LEU A 229 11.61 0.15 4.80
N LEU A 230 11.01 -0.48 5.82
CA LEU A 230 10.88 0.05 7.18
C LEU A 230 11.62 -0.81 8.22
N GLY A 231 12.54 -1.67 7.78
CA GLY A 231 13.34 -2.52 8.66
C GLY A 231 14.31 -1.74 9.55
N GLY A 232 14.78 -0.56 9.10
CA GLY A 232 15.75 0.28 9.82
C GLY A 232 16.02 1.61 9.13
N GLY A 233 16.98 2.37 9.68
CA GLY A 233 17.46 3.63 9.12
C GLY A 233 16.43 4.76 9.13
N ALA A 234 16.69 5.78 8.32
CA ALA A 234 15.93 7.03 8.32
C ALA A 234 14.42 6.86 8.06
N ASN A 235 14.00 5.85 7.31
CA ASN A 235 12.57 5.60 7.11
C ASN A 235 11.89 5.12 8.40
N LEU A 236 12.52 4.20 9.14
CA LEU A 236 12.03 3.76 10.44
C LEU A 236 11.98 4.91 11.45
N ASP A 237 13.03 5.74 11.48
CA ASP A 237 13.08 6.91 12.37
C ASP A 237 11.97 7.91 12.03
N THR A 238 11.72 8.13 10.72
CA THR A 238 10.63 9.00 10.23
C THR A 238 9.27 8.52 10.74
N VAL A 239 8.93 7.25 10.53
CA VAL A 239 7.61 6.75 10.92
C VAL A 239 7.43 6.69 12.44
N ARG A 240 8.50 6.44 13.20
CA ARG A 240 8.44 6.45 14.67
C ARG A 240 8.23 7.85 15.26
N ALA A 241 8.55 8.89 14.51
CA ALA A 241 8.28 10.26 14.90
C ALA A 241 6.82 10.70 14.66
N TRP A 242 6.02 9.91 13.93
CA TRP A 242 4.63 10.27 13.66
C TRP A 242 3.75 10.22 14.92
N PRO A 243 2.89 11.23 15.16
CA PRO A 243 2.00 11.24 16.32
C PRO A 243 0.86 10.22 16.18
N ALA A 244 0.15 9.97 17.29
CA ALA A 244 -1.02 9.11 17.38
C ALA A 244 -0.79 7.69 16.81
N GLN A 245 0.39 7.11 17.06
CA GLN A 245 0.81 5.85 16.49
C GLN A 245 0.98 4.73 17.53
N THR A 246 0.50 3.55 17.19
CA THR A 246 0.82 2.28 17.87
C THR A 246 1.77 1.48 16.98
N GLU A 247 2.82 0.87 17.54
CA GLU A 247 3.74 -0.01 16.83
C GLU A 247 3.56 -1.46 17.31
N VAL A 248 3.48 -2.39 16.36
CA VAL A 248 3.50 -3.83 16.61
C VAL A 248 4.54 -4.46 15.69
N THR A 249 5.37 -5.36 16.22
CA THR A 249 6.39 -6.06 15.44
C THR A 249 5.94 -7.48 15.12
N VAL A 250 6.08 -7.88 13.86
CA VAL A 250 5.81 -9.25 13.37
C VAL A 250 7.01 -9.77 12.58
N ALA A 251 7.12 -11.11 12.44
CA ALA A 251 8.13 -11.70 11.58
C ALA A 251 7.81 -11.45 10.10
N GLY A 252 8.81 -11.11 9.30
CA GLY A 252 8.62 -10.94 7.85
C GLY A 252 9.68 -10.07 7.20
N VAL A 253 9.69 -10.11 5.87
CA VAL A 253 10.52 -9.23 5.04
C VAL A 253 9.64 -8.14 4.42
N HIS A 254 9.52 -8.11 3.10
CA HIS A 254 8.68 -7.09 2.44
C HIS A 254 7.22 -7.51 2.33
N PHE A 255 6.95 -8.75 1.86
CA PHE A 255 5.58 -9.27 1.75
C PHE A 255 5.17 -9.93 3.08
N VAL A 256 5.17 -9.13 4.14
CA VAL A 256 4.98 -9.56 5.52
C VAL A 256 3.64 -10.27 5.78
N GLN A 257 2.64 -10.02 4.93
CA GLN A 257 1.34 -10.68 4.95
C GLN A 257 1.43 -12.17 4.60
N GLU A 258 2.48 -12.58 3.88
CA GLU A 258 2.75 -13.98 3.59
C GLU A 258 3.42 -14.70 4.77
N ASP A 259 4.16 -13.96 5.58
CA ASP A 259 4.89 -14.52 6.72
C ASP A 259 4.06 -14.56 8.01
N SER A 260 3.32 -13.48 8.29
CA SER A 260 2.62 -13.28 9.58
C SER A 260 1.17 -12.78 9.41
N PRO A 261 0.33 -13.41 8.57
CA PRO A 261 -1.02 -12.90 8.28
C PRO A 261 -1.92 -12.86 9.51
N ASP A 262 -1.85 -13.86 10.39
CA ASP A 262 -2.68 -13.94 11.58
C ASP A 262 -2.31 -12.91 12.64
N GLU A 263 -1.02 -12.66 12.85
CA GLU A 263 -0.52 -11.63 13.75
C GLU A 263 -0.93 -10.25 13.26
N ILE A 264 -0.79 -9.99 11.96
CA ILE A 264 -1.22 -8.76 11.30
C ILE A 264 -2.73 -8.57 11.47
N GLY A 265 -3.52 -9.59 11.13
CA GLY A 265 -4.97 -9.54 11.23
C GLY A 265 -5.45 -9.26 12.66
N ARG A 266 -4.89 -9.96 13.66
CA ARG A 266 -5.20 -9.73 15.07
C ARG A 266 -4.77 -8.35 15.56
N ALA A 267 -3.60 -7.87 15.15
CA ALA A 267 -3.11 -6.55 15.53
C ALA A 267 -4.03 -5.44 15.00
N ILE A 268 -4.39 -5.50 13.71
CA ILE A 268 -5.32 -4.54 13.09
C ILE A 268 -6.68 -4.61 13.77
N ALA A 269 -7.22 -5.82 13.97
CA ALA A 269 -8.53 -5.99 14.60
C ALA A 269 -8.56 -5.47 16.05
N GLY A 270 -7.53 -5.71 16.83
CA GLY A 270 -7.40 -5.20 18.19
C GLY A 270 -7.32 -3.68 18.23
N TRP A 271 -6.50 -3.09 17.36
CA TRP A 271 -6.36 -1.65 17.23
C TRP A 271 -7.66 -0.98 16.78
N MET A 272 -8.35 -1.51 15.78
CA MET A 272 -9.64 -0.96 15.31
C MET A 272 -10.71 -0.97 16.40
N ARG A 273 -10.78 -2.00 17.24
CA ARG A 273 -11.71 -2.04 18.40
C ARG A 273 -11.38 -0.96 19.42
N ALA A 274 -10.09 -0.67 19.64
CA ALA A 274 -9.65 0.37 20.56
C ALA A 274 -9.94 1.79 20.05
N LEU A 275 -10.08 2.01 18.73
CA LEU A 275 -10.47 3.32 18.19
C LEU A 275 -11.91 3.71 18.56
N GLY A 276 -12.76 2.75 18.91
CA GLY A 276 -14.15 2.99 19.34
C GLY A 276 -15.06 3.63 18.27
N PRO A 277 -16.35 3.77 18.53
CA PRO A 277 -17.18 4.75 17.84
C PRO A 277 -16.77 6.16 18.27
N LYS A 278 -16.69 7.14 17.35
CA LYS A 278 -16.56 8.56 17.75
C LYS A 278 -17.65 8.84 18.80
N SER A 279 -17.26 9.32 19.99
CA SER A 279 -18.24 9.71 21.01
C SER A 279 -19.11 10.83 20.44
N ALA A 280 -20.43 10.70 20.59
CA ALA A 280 -21.42 11.69 20.14
C ALA A 280 -21.35 13.03 20.89
N SER A 281 -20.24 13.37 21.57
CA SER A 281 -20.12 14.48 22.50
C SER A 281 -19.58 15.79 21.92
N GLU A 282 -19.24 15.88 20.64
CA GLU A 282 -18.75 17.15 20.06
C GLU A 282 -19.76 17.92 19.19
N SER A 283 -20.97 17.37 18.97
CA SER A 283 -21.99 18.04 18.14
C SER A 283 -22.97 18.94 18.92
N PHE A 284 -22.81 19.13 20.25
CA PHE A 284 -23.81 19.81 21.08
C PHE A 284 -23.41 21.19 21.62
N LEU A 285 -22.26 21.74 21.24
CA LEU A 285 -21.76 23.01 21.79
C LEU A 285 -21.96 24.26 20.94
N PHE A 286 -22.67 24.20 19.81
CA PHE A 286 -22.92 25.38 18.96
C PHE A 286 -24.41 25.70 18.70
N SER A 287 -25.32 25.38 19.60
CA SER A 287 -26.73 25.82 19.46
C SER A 287 -27.36 26.29 20.78
N GLN A 288 -26.72 27.17 21.51
CA GLN A 288 -27.38 28.02 22.52
C GLN A 288 -26.61 29.35 22.65
N GLY A 289 -27.05 30.37 21.92
CA GLY A 289 -26.48 31.73 22.04
C GLY A 289 -27.05 32.70 21.02
N SER A 290 -28.36 32.91 21.01
CA SER A 290 -28.96 34.18 20.59
C SER A 290 -30.43 34.23 21.02
N SER A 291 -30.64 34.90 22.09
CA SER A 291 -31.87 35.62 22.44
C SER A 291 -31.48 37.03 22.80
#